data_e07cb445e2c35cfea2a85999df00c93f
#
_entry.id   e07cb445e2c35cfea2a85999df00c93f
#
_cell.length_a   1.000
_cell.length_b   1.000
_cell.length_c   1.000
_cell.angle_alpha   90.00
_cell.angle_beta   90.00
_cell.angle_gamma   90.00
#
_symmetry.space_group_name_H-M   'P 1'
#
loop_
_entity.id
_entity.type
_entity.pdbx_description
1 polymer ?
#
loop_
_entity_poly.entity_id
_entity_poly.type
_entity_poly.pdbx_seq_one_letter_code
_entity_poly.pdbx_strand_id
1 'polypeptide(L)'
;MTLRRYLAAHYDLTGISSRIYRSKTWEIKAIAFVAALVFVLVVVYHLFYVDLTMDDFVSTSMGLEHMFPMITYFSLVVFLLPLSIMTANAIRMYRCTMARNHGAHIPLRLYLTEAKTFIIHLVSHRNMKQCNDDVHQKRWIRHWLLGMACTMMCVIAFFFLGWLQTDAIYPLYHPQRWLGYVATVVMIYVPLEIVISRIKKREQQHKFSEPSDLIFPIMILLVAVSGIAVHIFRYAELSLACHYTYALHLAITVSLLVIEMPFGKWSHVIYRPLALYFQSVKERAIDEAGAREEATFAGESVFKGTQPT
;
A
#
# COMPACT_ATOMS: atom_id res chain seq x y z
N MET A 1 -5.21 5.29 -21.74
CA MET A 1 -4.33 4.92 -20.59
C MET A 1 -4.92 5.54 -19.35
N THR A 2 -5.19 4.77 -18.29
CA THR A 2 -5.76 5.35 -17.06
C THR A 2 -4.71 6.21 -16.36
N LEU A 3 -5.14 7.29 -15.67
CA LEU A 3 -4.25 8.18 -14.92
C LEU A 3 -3.29 7.43 -13.98
N ARG A 4 -3.76 6.32 -13.38
CA ARG A 4 -2.94 5.46 -12.51
C ARG A 4 -1.72 4.87 -13.21
N ARG A 5 -1.92 4.33 -14.43
CA ARG A 5 -0.84 3.75 -15.24
C ARG A 5 0.15 4.81 -15.67
N TYR A 6 -0.36 5.98 -16.02
CA TYR A 6 0.50 7.11 -16.38
C TYR A 6 1.38 7.53 -15.21
N LEU A 7 0.80 7.78 -14.04
CA LEU A 7 1.56 8.20 -12.85
C LEU A 7 2.62 7.16 -12.46
N ALA A 8 2.22 5.88 -12.37
CA ALA A 8 3.16 4.82 -12.00
C ALA A 8 4.28 4.68 -13.05
N ALA A 9 3.96 4.64 -14.35
CA ALA A 9 4.97 4.47 -15.40
C ALA A 9 5.87 5.68 -15.60
N HIS A 10 5.34 6.91 -15.42
CA HIS A 10 6.08 8.15 -15.67
C HIS A 10 7.09 8.47 -14.55
N TYR A 11 6.72 8.20 -13.31
CA TYR A 11 7.57 8.52 -12.16
C TYR A 11 8.44 7.35 -11.67
N ASP A 12 8.21 6.13 -12.15
CA ASP A 12 9.04 4.99 -11.82
C ASP A 12 10.45 5.11 -12.39
N LEU A 13 11.45 5.19 -11.50
CA LEU A 13 12.87 5.26 -11.84
C LEU A 13 13.40 3.95 -12.41
N THR A 14 12.80 2.82 -12.03
CA THR A 14 13.28 1.48 -12.42
C THR A 14 12.76 1.04 -13.79
N GLY A 15 11.71 1.67 -14.29
CA GLY A 15 11.02 1.28 -15.52
C GLY A 15 10.21 -0.03 -15.41
N ILE A 16 10.15 -0.63 -14.21
CA ILE A 16 9.42 -1.89 -13.97
C ILE A 16 7.91 -1.69 -14.15
N SER A 17 7.36 -0.59 -13.64
CA SER A 17 5.94 -0.26 -13.82
C SER A 17 5.55 -0.18 -15.31
N SER A 18 6.40 0.40 -16.14
CA SER A 18 6.17 0.44 -17.60
C SER A 18 6.12 -0.96 -18.22
N ARG A 19 6.97 -1.87 -17.77
CA ARG A 19 6.98 -3.27 -18.23
C ARG A 19 5.72 -4.03 -17.79
N ILE A 20 5.31 -3.85 -16.52
CA ILE A 20 4.08 -4.43 -15.97
C ILE A 20 2.86 -3.98 -16.81
N TYR A 21 2.76 -2.69 -17.12
CA TYR A 21 1.60 -2.18 -17.87
C TYR A 21 1.64 -2.46 -19.37
N ARG A 22 2.78 -2.78 -19.92
CA ARG A 22 2.93 -3.15 -21.34
C ARG A 22 2.57 -4.61 -21.59
N SER A 23 2.87 -5.50 -20.69
CA SER A 23 2.65 -6.94 -20.83
C SER A 23 1.66 -7.47 -19.80
N LYS A 24 0.56 -8.06 -20.25
CA LYS A 24 -0.49 -8.65 -19.39
C LYS A 24 0.02 -9.79 -18.49
N THR A 25 1.11 -10.44 -18.87
CA THR A 25 1.65 -11.63 -18.18
C THR A 25 2.88 -11.32 -17.33
N TRP A 26 3.53 -10.19 -17.55
CA TRP A 26 4.79 -9.87 -16.88
C TRP A 26 4.62 -9.71 -15.36
N GLU A 27 3.55 -9.03 -14.95
CA GLU A 27 3.18 -8.84 -13.55
C GLU A 27 3.00 -10.19 -12.84
N ILE A 28 2.22 -11.10 -13.44
CA ILE A 28 1.99 -12.44 -12.90
C ILE A 28 3.29 -13.24 -12.81
N LYS A 29 4.13 -13.16 -13.85
CA LYS A 29 5.44 -13.84 -13.86
C LYS A 29 6.37 -13.32 -12.77
N ALA A 30 6.41 -11.99 -12.56
CA ALA A 30 7.23 -11.38 -11.52
C ALA A 30 6.75 -11.80 -10.12
N ILE A 31 5.44 -11.76 -9.87
CA ILE A 31 4.83 -12.21 -8.62
C ILE A 31 5.15 -13.70 -8.39
N ALA A 32 4.91 -14.55 -9.37
CA ALA A 32 5.16 -15.98 -9.26
C ALA A 32 6.64 -16.29 -9.03
N PHE A 33 7.55 -15.57 -9.69
CA PHE A 33 8.98 -15.72 -9.49
C PHE A 33 9.42 -15.36 -8.06
N VAL A 34 8.98 -14.19 -7.56
CA VAL A 34 9.30 -13.76 -6.19
C VAL A 34 8.68 -14.72 -5.16
N ALA A 35 7.44 -15.15 -5.39
CA ALA A 35 6.78 -16.11 -4.50
C ALA A 35 7.52 -17.46 -4.46
N ALA A 36 7.89 -18.00 -5.61
CA ALA A 36 8.65 -19.22 -5.69
C ALA A 36 10.03 -19.11 -5.02
N LEU A 37 10.73 -17.99 -5.27
CA LEU A 37 12.02 -17.74 -4.65
C LEU A 37 11.93 -17.69 -3.12
N VAL A 38 10.97 -16.92 -2.58
CA VAL A 38 10.78 -16.79 -1.12
C VAL A 38 10.38 -18.15 -0.52
N PHE A 39 9.44 -18.86 -1.16
CA PHE A 39 9.02 -20.18 -0.70
C PHE A 39 10.19 -21.15 -0.62
N VAL A 40 10.98 -21.25 -1.69
CA VAL A 40 12.17 -22.11 -1.74
C VAL A 40 13.18 -21.71 -0.68
N LEU A 41 13.48 -20.44 -0.51
CA LEU A 41 14.42 -19.95 0.50
C LEU A 41 13.97 -20.30 1.92
N VAL A 42 12.69 -20.15 2.24
CA VAL A 42 12.14 -20.51 3.56
C VAL A 42 12.21 -22.01 3.78
N VAL A 43 11.82 -22.81 2.79
CA VAL A 43 11.87 -24.28 2.89
C VAL A 43 13.31 -24.78 3.02
N VAL A 44 14.25 -24.26 2.19
CA VAL A 44 15.66 -24.62 2.26
C VAL A 44 16.26 -24.25 3.61
N TYR A 45 15.96 -23.05 4.11
CA TYR A 45 16.40 -22.63 5.44
C TYR A 45 15.94 -23.62 6.52
N HIS A 46 14.68 -24.04 6.48
CA HIS A 46 14.15 -25.03 7.41
C HIS A 46 14.83 -26.38 7.32
N LEU A 47 15.06 -26.87 6.10
CA LEU A 47 15.67 -28.18 5.90
C LEU A 47 17.13 -28.27 6.38
N PHE A 48 17.86 -27.15 6.36
CA PHE A 48 19.30 -27.15 6.65
C PHE A 48 19.66 -26.55 8.02
N TYR A 49 18.84 -25.69 8.58
CA TYR A 49 19.18 -24.94 9.80
C TYR A 49 18.24 -25.19 10.97
N VAL A 50 17.11 -25.82 10.77
CA VAL A 50 16.20 -26.18 11.84
C VAL A 50 16.17 -27.69 11.90
N ASP A 51 16.74 -28.27 12.98
CA ASP A 51 16.63 -29.70 13.28
C ASP A 51 15.18 -30.02 13.62
N LEU A 52 14.41 -30.26 12.57
CA LEU A 52 13.02 -30.63 12.69
C LEU A 52 12.94 -32.11 12.98
N THR A 53 13.20 -32.53 14.22
CA THR A 53 12.77 -33.83 14.67
C THR A 53 11.24 -33.87 14.72
N MET A 54 10.61 -34.97 14.39
CA MET A 54 9.14 -35.08 14.44
C MET A 54 8.59 -34.79 15.84
N ASP A 55 9.36 -34.96 16.88
CA ASP A 55 9.01 -34.67 18.27
C ASP A 55 9.03 -33.15 18.55
N ASP A 56 9.91 -32.38 17.92
CA ASP A 56 9.93 -30.91 18.04
C ASP A 56 8.78 -30.27 17.26
N PHE A 57 8.23 -30.93 16.24
CA PHE A 57 7.02 -30.49 15.56
C PHE A 57 5.77 -30.63 16.41
N VAL A 58 5.74 -31.57 17.33
CA VAL A 58 4.62 -31.78 18.24
C VAL A 58 4.68 -30.81 19.43
N SER A 59 5.88 -30.39 19.81
CA SER A 59 6.03 -29.30 20.76
C SER A 59 5.64 -27.99 20.11
N THR A 60 4.75 -27.28 20.68
CA THR A 60 4.04 -26.06 20.32
C THR A 60 4.90 -24.88 19.81
N SER A 61 6.20 -25.02 19.81
CA SER A 61 7.12 -23.99 19.38
C SER A 61 7.44 -24.16 17.91
N MET A 62 7.00 -23.23 17.08
CA MET A 62 7.44 -23.16 15.67
C MET A 62 8.91 -22.75 15.57
N GLY A 63 9.68 -22.75 16.65
CA GLY A 63 11.03 -22.24 16.73
C GLY A 63 11.12 -20.74 16.37
N LEU A 64 10.01 -20.03 16.47
CA LEU A 64 9.93 -18.60 16.10
C LEU A 64 10.86 -17.73 16.94
N GLU A 65 11.08 -18.08 18.20
CA GLU A 65 12.00 -17.35 19.09
C GLU A 65 13.44 -17.42 18.59
N HIS A 66 13.90 -18.55 18.10
CA HIS A 66 15.23 -18.68 17.50
C HIS A 66 15.35 -18.03 16.13
N MET A 67 14.25 -18.03 15.38
CA MET A 67 14.18 -17.38 14.06
C MET A 67 13.88 -15.88 14.14
N PHE A 68 13.47 -15.39 15.28
CA PHE A 68 12.99 -14.01 15.47
C PHE A 68 13.96 -12.94 14.93
N PRO A 69 15.27 -12.97 15.19
CA PRO A 69 16.19 -11.98 14.65
C PRO A 69 16.20 -12.01 13.11
N MET A 70 16.24 -13.19 12.51
CA MET A 70 16.26 -13.34 11.05
C MET A 70 14.95 -12.89 10.42
N ILE A 71 13.81 -13.26 10.98
CA ILE A 71 12.48 -12.82 10.53
C ILE A 71 12.37 -11.31 10.64
N THR A 72 12.88 -10.71 11.72
CA THR A 72 12.87 -9.26 11.91
C THR A 72 13.71 -8.55 10.85
N TYR A 73 14.94 -8.97 10.60
CA TYR A 73 15.78 -8.39 9.55
C TYR A 73 15.18 -8.59 8.16
N PHE A 74 14.66 -9.77 7.87
CA PHE A 74 14.00 -10.04 6.61
C PHE A 74 12.75 -9.16 6.42
N SER A 75 11.91 -9.04 7.44
CA SER A 75 10.73 -8.18 7.41
C SER A 75 11.11 -6.71 7.21
N LEU A 76 12.17 -6.26 7.87
CA LEU A 76 12.70 -4.90 7.70
C LEU A 76 13.11 -4.65 6.24
N VAL A 77 13.86 -5.57 5.63
CA VAL A 77 14.25 -5.46 4.21
C VAL A 77 13.03 -5.45 3.31
N VAL A 78 12.08 -6.35 3.52
CA VAL A 78 10.85 -6.45 2.73
C VAL A 78 9.99 -5.19 2.80
N PHE A 79 10.01 -4.45 3.91
CA PHE A 79 9.32 -3.17 4.06
C PHE A 79 10.14 -1.99 3.54
N LEU A 80 11.42 -1.92 3.85
CA LEU A 80 12.25 -0.78 3.47
C LEU A 80 12.51 -0.71 1.97
N LEU A 81 12.60 -1.86 1.28
CA LEU A 81 12.84 -1.90 -0.16
C LEU A 81 11.70 -1.22 -0.96
N PRO A 82 10.43 -1.65 -0.85
CA PRO A 82 9.35 -0.96 -1.56
C PRO A 82 9.17 0.48 -1.10
N LEU A 83 9.35 0.78 0.19
CA LEU A 83 9.24 2.13 0.72
C LEU A 83 10.32 3.06 0.14
N SER A 84 11.57 2.59 0.01
CA SER A 84 12.65 3.37 -0.61
C SER A 84 12.39 3.65 -2.10
N ILE A 85 11.88 2.66 -2.83
CA ILE A 85 11.48 2.83 -4.23
C ILE A 85 10.36 3.86 -4.35
N MET A 86 9.32 3.74 -3.52
CA MET A 86 8.19 4.67 -3.53
C MET A 86 8.63 6.09 -3.15
N THR A 87 9.54 6.22 -2.18
CA THR A 87 10.11 7.52 -1.78
C THR A 87 10.93 8.14 -2.92
N ALA A 88 11.78 7.37 -3.58
CA ALA A 88 12.54 7.83 -4.74
C ALA A 88 11.61 8.30 -5.88
N ASN A 89 10.55 7.55 -6.16
CA ASN A 89 9.54 7.92 -7.15
C ASN A 89 8.74 9.17 -6.73
N ALA A 90 8.43 9.34 -5.44
CA ALA A 90 7.79 10.53 -4.90
C ALA A 90 8.69 11.79 -5.03
N ILE A 91 9.99 11.65 -4.76
CA ILE A 91 10.97 12.72 -4.97
C ILE A 91 11.05 13.11 -6.45
N ARG A 92 11.09 12.13 -7.35
CA ARG A 92 11.04 12.39 -8.80
C ARG A 92 9.74 13.11 -9.20
N MET A 93 8.61 12.66 -8.69
CA MET A 93 7.32 13.30 -8.91
C MET A 93 7.33 14.76 -8.44
N TYR A 94 7.85 15.02 -7.24
CA TYR A 94 8.06 16.38 -6.73
C TYR A 94 8.90 17.22 -7.70
N ARG A 95 10.09 16.74 -8.07
CA ARG A 95 10.97 17.45 -8.99
C ARG A 95 10.30 17.76 -10.33
N CYS A 96 9.64 16.78 -10.95
CA CYS A 96 8.96 16.97 -12.23
C CYS A 96 7.76 17.93 -12.15
N THR A 97 7.04 17.94 -11.03
CA THR A 97 5.84 18.76 -10.85
C THR A 97 6.18 20.19 -10.47
N MET A 98 7.18 20.37 -9.59
CA MET A 98 7.55 21.68 -9.03
C MET A 98 8.61 22.43 -9.83
N ALA A 99 9.51 21.73 -10.54
CA ALA A 99 10.55 22.36 -11.37
C ALA A 99 10.00 23.22 -12.53
N ARG A 100 8.75 23.02 -12.95
CA ARG A 100 8.08 23.82 -14.00
C ARG A 100 7.51 25.17 -13.54
N ASN A 101 7.72 25.54 -12.30
CA ASN A 101 7.30 26.85 -11.81
C ASN A 101 8.39 27.88 -12.12
N HIS A 102 8.41 28.41 -13.32
CA HIS A 102 9.18 29.57 -13.83
C HIS A 102 9.82 30.49 -12.75
N GLY A 103 10.73 29.95 -11.91
CA GLY A 103 11.52 30.73 -10.96
C GLY A 103 10.80 31.19 -9.68
N ALA A 104 9.51 30.95 -9.51
CA ALA A 104 8.79 31.33 -8.28
C ALA A 104 9.20 30.41 -7.11
N HIS A 105 9.88 30.97 -6.13
CA HIS A 105 10.25 30.28 -4.90
C HIS A 105 8.99 30.05 -4.06
N ILE A 106 8.55 28.79 -3.96
CA ILE A 106 7.40 28.41 -3.13
C ILE A 106 7.84 28.33 -1.67
N PRO A 107 7.29 29.16 -0.77
CA PRO A 107 7.69 29.19 0.62
C PRO A 107 7.31 27.88 1.35
N LEU A 108 8.18 27.42 2.25
CA LEU A 108 7.96 26.19 3.04
C LEU A 108 6.63 26.20 3.80
N ARG A 109 6.15 27.38 4.20
CA ARG A 109 4.86 27.57 4.85
C ARG A 109 3.70 26.95 4.05
N LEU A 110 3.71 27.08 2.72
CA LEU A 110 2.65 26.52 1.88
C LEU A 110 2.65 25.00 1.88
N TYR A 111 3.83 24.39 1.88
CA TYR A 111 3.94 22.92 2.02
C TYR A 111 3.36 22.43 3.34
N LEU A 112 3.65 23.12 4.44
CA LEU A 112 3.12 22.76 5.76
C LEU A 112 1.61 23.00 5.86
N THR A 113 1.12 24.11 5.31
CA THR A 113 -0.31 24.44 5.34
C THR A 113 -1.13 23.43 4.53
N GLU A 114 -0.61 23.00 3.37
CA GLU A 114 -1.30 22.04 2.50
C GLU A 114 -1.05 20.58 2.89
N ALA A 115 -0.17 20.28 3.85
CA ALA A 115 0.05 18.91 4.35
C ALA A 115 -1.26 18.26 4.86
N LYS A 116 -2.19 19.08 5.39
CA LYS A 116 -3.55 18.64 5.75
C LYS A 116 -4.30 18.01 4.57
N THR A 117 -4.14 18.56 3.36
CA THR A 117 -4.77 18.07 2.13
C THR A 117 -4.26 16.65 1.83
N PHE A 118 -2.94 16.42 1.94
CA PHE A 118 -2.36 15.10 1.77
C PHE A 118 -2.95 14.10 2.77
N ILE A 119 -2.97 14.44 4.07
CA ILE A 119 -3.47 13.56 5.14
C ILE A 119 -4.96 13.26 4.94
N ILE A 120 -5.78 14.27 4.63
CA ILE A 120 -7.21 14.09 4.39
C ILE A 120 -7.45 13.14 3.21
N HIS A 121 -6.75 13.33 2.10
CA HIS A 121 -6.91 12.47 0.92
C HIS A 121 -6.37 11.06 1.14
N LEU A 122 -5.29 10.90 1.90
CA LEU A 122 -4.71 9.60 2.24
C LEU A 122 -5.64 8.79 3.14
N VAL A 123 -6.20 9.41 4.18
CA VAL A 123 -7.00 8.71 5.21
C VAL A 123 -8.46 8.58 4.79
N SER A 124 -9.08 9.63 4.25
CA SER A 124 -10.52 9.65 3.97
C SER A 124 -10.91 9.19 2.57
N HIS A 125 -9.96 9.17 1.62
CA HIS A 125 -10.25 8.93 0.19
C HIS A 125 -11.39 9.81 -0.35
N ARG A 126 -11.49 11.05 0.14
CA ARG A 126 -12.62 11.99 -0.04
C ARG A 126 -13.03 12.18 -1.50
N ASN A 127 -12.09 12.14 -2.43
CA ASN A 127 -12.37 12.28 -3.87
C ASN A 127 -13.27 11.17 -4.43
N MET A 128 -13.37 10.01 -3.76
CA MET A 128 -14.30 8.94 -4.17
C MET A 128 -15.72 9.17 -3.66
N LYS A 129 -15.92 10.10 -2.70
CA LYS A 129 -17.23 10.42 -2.09
C LYS A 129 -17.99 11.53 -2.83
N GLN A 130 -17.39 12.16 -3.86
CA GLN A 130 -17.94 13.36 -4.51
C GLN A 130 -19.24 13.12 -5.30
N CYS A 131 -19.58 11.87 -5.64
CA CYS A 131 -20.85 11.52 -6.25
C CYS A 131 -21.84 11.08 -5.18
N ASN A 132 -23.00 11.73 -5.10
CA ASN A 132 -24.03 11.49 -4.09
C ASN A 132 -24.96 10.30 -4.45
N ASP A 133 -24.45 9.34 -5.22
CA ASP A 133 -25.14 8.13 -5.64
C ASP A 133 -24.77 6.96 -4.73
N ASP A 134 -25.74 6.15 -4.34
CA ASP A 134 -25.60 4.97 -3.46
C ASP A 134 -24.50 4.01 -3.92
N VAL A 135 -24.32 3.85 -5.22
CA VAL A 135 -23.31 2.98 -5.81
C VAL A 135 -21.89 3.51 -5.50
N HIS A 136 -21.68 4.82 -5.65
CA HIS A 136 -20.41 5.47 -5.36
C HIS A 136 -20.09 5.47 -3.87
N GLN A 137 -21.09 5.64 -3.02
CA GLN A 137 -20.92 5.59 -1.56
C GLN A 137 -20.51 4.19 -1.09
N LYS A 138 -21.18 3.13 -1.56
CA LYS A 138 -20.82 1.74 -1.25
C LYS A 138 -19.42 1.40 -1.73
N ARG A 139 -19.02 1.88 -2.91
CA ARG A 139 -17.67 1.70 -3.45
C ARG A 139 -16.62 2.41 -2.60
N TRP A 140 -16.90 3.65 -2.16
CA TRP A 140 -16.02 4.41 -1.28
C TRP A 140 -15.83 3.70 0.06
N ILE A 141 -16.89 3.23 0.70
CA ILE A 141 -16.82 2.50 1.98
C ILE A 141 -15.96 1.24 1.84
N ARG A 142 -16.21 0.42 0.80
CA ARG A 142 -15.41 -0.80 0.54
C ARG A 142 -13.94 -0.49 0.35
N HIS A 143 -13.63 0.50 -0.46
CA HIS A 143 -12.25 0.91 -0.71
C HIS A 143 -11.58 1.44 0.56
N TRP A 144 -12.30 2.25 1.33
CA TRP A 144 -11.81 2.81 2.59
C TRP A 144 -11.56 1.70 3.62
N LEU A 145 -12.51 0.80 3.83
CA LEU A 145 -12.36 -0.34 4.74
C LEU A 145 -11.16 -1.21 4.36
N LEU A 146 -11.00 -1.53 3.08
CA LEU A 146 -9.85 -2.32 2.62
C LEU A 146 -8.53 -1.59 2.85
N GLY A 147 -8.47 -0.30 2.55
CA GLY A 147 -7.29 0.52 2.80
C GLY A 147 -6.91 0.56 4.29
N MET A 148 -7.90 0.76 5.17
CA MET A 148 -7.70 0.74 6.62
C MET A 148 -7.25 -0.63 7.14
N ALA A 149 -7.85 -1.72 6.66
CA ALA A 149 -7.45 -3.08 7.04
C ALA A 149 -6.01 -3.40 6.59
N CYS A 150 -5.64 -3.07 5.36
CA CYS A 150 -4.27 -3.25 4.87
C CYS A 150 -3.27 -2.40 5.68
N THR A 151 -3.60 -1.13 5.97
CA THR A 151 -2.74 -0.26 6.79
C THR A 151 -2.60 -0.81 8.19
N MET A 152 -3.68 -1.28 8.81
CA MET A 152 -3.66 -1.90 10.14
C MET A 152 -2.77 -3.15 10.15
N MET A 153 -2.88 -4.02 9.15
CA MET A 153 -1.99 -5.20 9.05
C MET A 153 -0.53 -4.83 8.84
N CYS A 154 -0.24 -3.79 8.06
CA CYS A 154 1.13 -3.28 7.93
C CYS A 154 1.67 -2.72 9.25
N VAL A 155 0.86 -1.95 9.99
CA VAL A 155 1.24 -1.42 11.32
C VAL A 155 1.50 -2.58 12.30
N ILE A 156 0.61 -3.56 12.34
CA ILE A 156 0.77 -4.76 13.17
C ILE A 156 2.07 -5.49 12.81
N ALA A 157 2.30 -5.76 11.53
CA ALA A 157 3.46 -6.49 11.07
C ALA A 157 4.78 -5.72 11.27
N PHE A 158 4.76 -4.40 11.25
CA PHE A 158 5.96 -3.58 11.38
C PHE A 158 6.32 -3.24 12.83
N PHE A 159 5.33 -2.82 13.62
CA PHE A 159 5.58 -2.31 14.97
C PHE A 159 5.31 -3.35 16.06
N PHE A 160 4.44 -4.33 15.80
CA PHE A 160 4.00 -5.30 16.80
C PHE A 160 4.43 -6.74 16.48
N LEU A 161 5.35 -6.92 15.53
CA LEU A 161 5.78 -8.26 15.10
C LEU A 161 6.30 -9.08 16.30
N GLY A 162 7.18 -8.50 17.11
CA GLY A 162 7.74 -9.17 18.27
C GLY A 162 6.72 -9.51 19.38
N TRP A 163 5.63 -8.74 19.44
CA TRP A 163 4.54 -9.02 20.39
C TRP A 163 3.59 -10.12 19.88
N LEU A 164 3.46 -10.25 18.56
CA LEU A 164 2.55 -11.19 17.91
C LEU A 164 3.19 -12.54 17.60
N GLN A 165 4.49 -12.54 17.29
CA GLN A 165 5.26 -13.76 17.01
C GLN A 165 5.84 -14.32 18.30
N THR A 166 5.02 -15.04 19.03
CA THR A 166 5.42 -15.79 20.22
C THR A 166 5.09 -17.27 20.01
N ASP A 167 5.87 -18.17 20.64
CA ASP A 167 5.59 -19.60 20.63
C ASP A 167 4.37 -19.95 21.47
N ALA A 168 3.97 -19.05 22.38
CA ALA A 168 2.79 -19.24 23.22
C ALA A 168 1.48 -19.24 22.41
N ILE A 169 0.64 -20.24 22.63
CA ILE A 169 -0.71 -20.32 22.05
C ILE A 169 -1.67 -19.56 22.98
N TYR A 170 -1.95 -18.31 22.65
CA TYR A 170 -2.94 -17.53 23.38
C TYR A 170 -4.36 -17.93 22.99
N PRO A 171 -5.33 -17.87 23.92
CA PRO A 171 -6.72 -18.18 23.61
C PRO A 171 -7.30 -17.23 22.54
N LEU A 172 -8.33 -17.69 21.82
CA LEU A 172 -8.96 -16.97 20.71
C LEU A 172 -9.46 -15.57 21.09
N TYR A 173 -9.88 -15.40 22.34
CA TYR A 173 -10.41 -14.14 22.87
C TYR A 173 -9.29 -13.18 23.36
N HIS A 174 -8.01 -13.52 23.22
CA HIS A 174 -6.93 -12.66 23.67
C HIS A 174 -6.92 -11.32 22.89
N PRO A 175 -6.82 -10.16 23.57
CA PRO A 175 -6.93 -8.83 22.93
C PRO A 175 -5.96 -8.62 21.75
N GLN A 176 -4.76 -9.20 21.84
CA GLN A 176 -3.74 -9.17 20.81
C GLN A 176 -4.26 -9.65 19.44
N ARG A 177 -5.25 -10.53 19.41
CA ARG A 177 -5.76 -11.17 18.19
C ARG A 177 -6.90 -10.39 17.54
N TRP A 178 -7.63 -9.60 18.30
CA TRP A 178 -8.83 -8.91 17.83
C TRP A 178 -8.57 -7.99 16.63
N LEU A 179 -7.48 -7.20 16.67
CA LEU A 179 -7.12 -6.32 15.56
C LEU A 179 -6.83 -7.12 14.28
N GLY A 180 -6.09 -8.24 14.42
CA GLY A 180 -5.82 -9.15 13.32
C GLY A 180 -7.09 -9.77 12.75
N TYR A 181 -8.01 -10.24 13.59
CA TYR A 181 -9.27 -10.83 13.14
C TYR A 181 -10.15 -9.83 12.39
N VAL A 182 -10.32 -8.62 12.94
CA VAL A 182 -11.10 -7.56 12.28
C VAL A 182 -10.52 -7.23 10.91
N ALA A 183 -9.21 -7.02 10.84
CA ALA A 183 -8.55 -6.76 9.56
C ALA A 183 -8.72 -7.92 8.58
N THR A 184 -8.55 -9.15 9.04
CA THR A 184 -8.64 -10.34 8.18
C THR A 184 -10.05 -10.55 7.63
N VAL A 185 -11.09 -10.35 8.46
CA VAL A 185 -12.49 -10.41 7.98
C VAL A 185 -12.73 -9.41 6.86
N VAL A 186 -12.26 -8.18 7.02
CA VAL A 186 -12.37 -7.15 5.97
C VAL A 186 -11.56 -7.53 4.73
N MET A 187 -10.33 -8.05 4.91
CA MET A 187 -9.44 -8.47 3.81
C MET A 187 -9.93 -9.74 3.08
N ILE A 188 -10.86 -10.49 3.65
CA ILE A 188 -11.55 -11.57 2.96
C ILE A 188 -12.80 -11.04 2.27
N TYR A 189 -13.68 -10.38 3.02
CA TYR A 189 -14.98 -9.98 2.52
C TYR A 189 -14.90 -8.98 1.35
N VAL A 190 -14.13 -7.91 1.52
CA VAL A 190 -14.10 -6.84 0.53
C VAL A 190 -13.44 -7.27 -0.78
N PRO A 191 -12.26 -7.91 -0.81
CA PRO A 191 -11.67 -8.40 -2.05
C PRO A 191 -12.51 -9.47 -2.74
N LEU A 192 -13.13 -10.38 -1.97
CA LEU A 192 -14.02 -11.40 -2.52
C LEU A 192 -15.21 -10.76 -3.25
N GLU A 193 -15.83 -9.76 -2.63
CA GLU A 193 -16.94 -9.02 -3.24
C GLU A 193 -16.48 -8.26 -4.50
N ILE A 194 -15.30 -7.63 -4.47
CA ILE A 194 -14.71 -6.97 -5.64
C ILE A 194 -14.49 -7.97 -6.77
N VAL A 195 -13.92 -9.14 -6.50
CA VAL A 195 -13.66 -10.18 -7.51
C VAL A 195 -14.98 -10.68 -8.10
N ILE A 196 -15.96 -11.03 -7.27
CA ILE A 196 -17.27 -11.50 -7.73
C ILE A 196 -17.98 -10.43 -8.55
N SER A 197 -17.98 -9.17 -8.09
CA SER A 197 -18.61 -8.05 -8.78
C SER A 197 -18.00 -7.80 -10.16
N ARG A 198 -16.66 -7.94 -10.29
CA ARG A 198 -15.96 -7.80 -11.57
C ARG A 198 -16.22 -8.96 -12.53
N ILE A 199 -16.20 -10.19 -12.04
CA ILE A 199 -16.52 -11.37 -12.84
C ILE A 199 -17.96 -11.31 -13.34
N LYS A 200 -18.90 -10.93 -12.48
CA LYS A 200 -20.33 -10.78 -12.84
C LYS A 200 -20.64 -9.49 -13.58
N LYS A 201 -19.65 -8.61 -13.83
CA LYS A 201 -19.80 -7.32 -14.53
C LYS A 201 -20.96 -6.47 -13.99
N ARG A 202 -21.17 -6.45 -12.68
CA ARG A 202 -22.31 -5.80 -12.01
C ARG A 202 -22.36 -4.28 -12.22
N GLU A 203 -21.21 -3.63 -12.41
CA GLU A 203 -21.11 -2.19 -12.64
C GLU A 203 -20.62 -1.90 -14.05
N GLN A 204 -20.98 -0.75 -14.62
CA GLN A 204 -20.54 -0.37 -15.97
C GLN A 204 -19.02 -0.36 -16.14
N GLN A 205 -18.30 0.07 -15.09
CA GLN A 205 -16.84 0.09 -15.09
C GLN A 205 -16.23 -1.32 -15.15
N HIS A 206 -16.95 -2.33 -14.66
CA HIS A 206 -16.49 -3.72 -14.69
C HIS A 206 -16.54 -4.36 -16.07
N LYS A 207 -17.29 -3.77 -17.01
CA LYS A 207 -17.30 -4.21 -18.43
C LYS A 207 -15.94 -4.00 -19.10
N PHE A 208 -15.16 -3.03 -18.62
CA PHE A 208 -13.84 -2.66 -19.14
C PHE A 208 -12.69 -3.14 -18.22
N SER A 209 -12.97 -4.09 -17.30
CA SER A 209 -11.94 -4.63 -16.39
C SER A 209 -10.95 -5.49 -17.18
N GLU A 210 -9.67 -5.21 -16.98
CA GLU A 210 -8.57 -6.04 -17.46
C GLU A 210 -8.24 -7.14 -16.43
N PRO A 211 -7.68 -8.28 -16.85
CA PRO A 211 -7.23 -9.34 -15.91
C PRO A 211 -6.31 -8.81 -14.81
N SER A 212 -5.44 -7.85 -15.12
CA SER A 212 -4.58 -7.18 -14.15
C SER A 212 -5.34 -6.42 -13.05
N ASP A 213 -6.64 -6.11 -13.23
CA ASP A 213 -7.47 -5.49 -12.20
C ASP A 213 -7.87 -6.47 -11.09
N LEU A 214 -7.74 -7.77 -11.34
CA LEU A 214 -8.06 -8.82 -10.39
C LEU A 214 -6.84 -9.26 -9.57
N ILE A 215 -5.61 -8.99 -10.03
CA ILE A 215 -4.39 -9.45 -9.36
C ILE A 215 -4.33 -8.97 -7.92
N PHE A 216 -4.42 -7.67 -7.69
CA PHE A 216 -4.34 -7.09 -6.36
C PHE A 216 -5.41 -7.63 -5.38
N PRO A 217 -6.73 -7.63 -5.70
CA PRO A 217 -7.72 -8.19 -4.77
C PRO A 217 -7.56 -9.70 -4.57
N ILE A 218 -7.12 -10.46 -5.56
CA ILE A 218 -6.84 -11.89 -5.41
C ILE A 218 -5.64 -12.09 -4.48
N MET A 219 -4.56 -11.32 -4.64
CA MET A 219 -3.39 -11.41 -3.76
C MET A 219 -3.74 -11.09 -2.29
N ILE A 220 -4.53 -10.04 -2.04
CA ILE A 220 -5.01 -9.72 -0.68
C ILE A 220 -5.84 -10.88 -0.10
N LEU A 221 -6.74 -11.45 -0.90
CA LEU A 221 -7.55 -12.59 -0.48
C LEU A 221 -6.67 -13.80 -0.14
N LEU A 222 -5.68 -14.11 -0.96
CA LEU A 222 -4.75 -15.20 -0.71
C LEU A 222 -3.91 -14.98 0.56
N VAL A 223 -3.43 -13.76 0.80
CA VAL A 223 -2.73 -13.39 2.05
C VAL A 223 -3.65 -13.63 3.26
N ALA A 224 -4.89 -13.15 3.20
CA ALA A 224 -5.83 -13.29 4.31
C ALA A 224 -6.19 -14.77 4.57
N VAL A 225 -6.49 -15.54 3.52
CA VAL A 225 -6.85 -16.97 3.64
C VAL A 225 -5.66 -17.81 4.13
N SER A 226 -4.46 -17.58 3.58
CA SER A 226 -3.26 -18.29 4.06
C SER A 226 -2.90 -17.93 5.49
N GLY A 227 -3.07 -16.66 5.90
CA GLY A 227 -2.87 -16.24 7.28
C GLY A 227 -3.83 -16.92 8.27
N ILE A 228 -5.12 -17.05 7.91
CA ILE A 228 -6.08 -17.82 8.71
C ILE A 228 -5.71 -19.29 8.75
N ALA A 229 -5.28 -19.88 7.64
CA ALA A 229 -4.88 -21.28 7.59
C ALA A 229 -3.68 -21.54 8.52
N VAL A 230 -2.68 -20.67 8.54
CA VAL A 230 -1.56 -20.73 9.52
C VAL A 230 -2.11 -20.73 10.94
N HIS A 231 -3.04 -19.84 11.22
CA HIS A 231 -3.64 -19.72 12.55
C HIS A 231 -4.41 -20.99 12.97
N ILE A 232 -5.20 -21.57 12.06
CA ILE A 232 -5.95 -22.81 12.30
C ILE A 232 -5.00 -23.98 12.54
N PHE A 233 -3.98 -24.16 11.69
CA PHE A 233 -3.02 -25.26 11.83
C PHE A 233 -2.19 -25.15 13.11
N ARG A 234 -1.88 -23.92 13.52
CA ARG A 234 -1.22 -23.67 14.81
C ARG A 234 -2.08 -24.09 16.00
N TYR A 235 -3.38 -23.77 15.97
CA TYR A 235 -4.32 -24.19 17.02
C TYR A 235 -4.58 -25.70 17.03
N ALA A 236 -4.56 -26.31 15.87
CA ALA A 236 -4.70 -27.76 15.72
C ALA A 236 -3.40 -28.52 16.01
N GLU A 237 -2.34 -27.86 16.42
CA GLU A 237 -1.01 -28.42 16.69
C GLU A 237 -0.43 -29.22 15.50
N LEU A 238 -0.85 -28.86 14.27
CA LEU A 238 -0.36 -29.48 13.04
C LEU A 238 0.90 -28.75 12.55
N SER A 239 2.03 -28.98 13.21
CA SER A 239 3.28 -28.23 13.02
C SER A 239 3.76 -28.21 11.58
N LEU A 240 3.81 -29.35 10.91
CA LEU A 240 4.26 -29.46 9.52
C LEU A 240 3.35 -28.65 8.56
N ALA A 241 2.02 -28.79 8.70
CA ALA A 241 1.06 -28.04 7.90
C ALA A 241 1.14 -26.54 8.18
N CYS A 242 1.30 -26.15 9.46
CA CYS A 242 1.49 -24.77 9.88
C CYS A 242 2.73 -24.18 9.23
N HIS A 243 3.85 -24.90 9.24
CA HIS A 243 5.12 -24.46 8.70
C HIS A 243 5.07 -24.18 7.18
N TYR A 244 4.63 -25.17 6.39
CA TYR A 244 4.53 -24.99 4.94
C TYR A 244 3.50 -23.93 4.55
N THR A 245 2.40 -23.83 5.30
CA THR A 245 1.40 -22.78 5.07
C THR A 245 1.96 -21.40 5.43
N TYR A 246 2.80 -21.30 6.47
CA TYR A 246 3.49 -20.06 6.81
C TYR A 246 4.51 -19.65 5.73
N ALA A 247 5.28 -20.61 5.21
CA ALA A 247 6.17 -20.38 4.08
C ALA A 247 5.41 -19.85 2.84
N LEU A 248 4.26 -20.46 2.55
CA LEU A 248 3.37 -20.00 1.48
C LEU A 248 2.80 -18.60 1.75
N HIS A 249 2.36 -18.35 2.98
CA HIS A 249 1.86 -17.03 3.39
C HIS A 249 2.92 -15.94 3.24
N LEU A 250 4.16 -16.20 3.65
CA LEU A 250 5.29 -15.29 3.46
C LEU A 250 5.57 -15.06 1.97
N ALA A 251 5.60 -16.12 1.17
CA ALA A 251 5.84 -16.04 -0.27
C ALA A 251 4.83 -15.12 -0.97
N ILE A 252 3.55 -15.25 -0.65
CA ILE A 252 2.48 -14.41 -1.20
C ILE A 252 2.59 -12.99 -0.68
N THR A 253 2.81 -12.81 0.63
CA THR A 253 2.89 -11.48 1.28
C THR A 253 4.09 -10.69 0.77
N VAL A 254 5.27 -11.31 0.66
CA VAL A 254 6.48 -10.65 0.14
C VAL A 254 6.28 -10.25 -1.31
N SER A 255 5.68 -11.10 -2.13
CA SER A 255 5.38 -10.77 -3.53
C SER A 255 4.43 -9.59 -3.67
N LEU A 256 3.40 -9.54 -2.81
CA LEU A 256 2.47 -8.42 -2.75
C LEU A 256 3.19 -7.12 -2.38
N LEU A 257 4.05 -7.14 -1.36
CA LEU A 257 4.76 -5.96 -0.88
C LEU A 257 5.85 -5.49 -1.86
N VAL A 258 6.63 -6.41 -2.42
CA VAL A 258 7.79 -6.05 -3.26
C VAL A 258 7.39 -5.72 -4.71
N ILE A 259 6.35 -6.35 -5.25
CA ILE A 259 5.91 -6.12 -6.63
C ILE A 259 4.70 -5.21 -6.72
N GLU A 260 3.59 -5.57 -6.06
CA GLU A 260 2.33 -4.84 -6.19
C GLU A 260 2.37 -3.45 -5.53
N MET A 261 3.01 -3.32 -4.38
CA MET A 261 3.02 -2.07 -3.65
C MET A 261 3.77 -0.95 -4.42
N PRO A 262 5.01 -1.12 -4.88
CA PRO A 262 5.73 -0.07 -5.58
C PRO A 262 5.41 0.03 -7.08
N PHE A 263 5.10 -1.08 -7.75
CA PHE A 263 5.00 -1.13 -9.22
C PHE A 263 3.60 -1.44 -9.73
N GLY A 264 2.76 -2.08 -8.92
CA GLY A 264 1.42 -2.48 -9.28
C GLY A 264 0.37 -1.40 -9.00
N LYS A 265 -0.87 -1.84 -8.86
CA LYS A 265 -2.00 -0.93 -8.68
C LYS A 265 -2.09 -0.34 -7.28
N TRP A 266 -1.44 -0.93 -6.30
CA TRP A 266 -1.44 -0.42 -4.93
C TRP A 266 -0.67 0.90 -4.80
N SER A 267 0.31 1.16 -5.63
CA SER A 267 1.09 2.41 -5.65
C SER A 267 0.23 3.69 -5.73
N HIS A 268 -0.98 3.60 -6.30
CA HIS A 268 -1.89 4.74 -6.42
C HIS A 268 -2.39 5.28 -5.06
N VAL A 269 -2.35 4.47 -4.00
CA VAL A 269 -2.75 4.88 -2.64
C VAL A 269 -1.88 6.02 -2.14
N ILE A 270 -0.60 6.05 -2.51
CA ILE A 270 0.34 7.11 -2.14
C ILE A 270 0.45 8.17 -3.25
N TYR A 271 0.61 7.77 -4.52
CA TYR A 271 0.87 8.73 -5.60
C TYR A 271 -0.32 9.63 -5.90
N ARG A 272 -1.56 9.18 -5.71
CA ARG A 272 -2.72 10.03 -5.96
C ARG A 272 -2.89 11.13 -4.91
N PRO A 273 -2.86 10.86 -3.59
CA PRO A 273 -2.87 11.93 -2.58
C PRO A 273 -1.69 12.89 -2.73
N LEU A 274 -0.50 12.36 -3.09
CA LEU A 274 0.69 13.18 -3.30
C LEU A 274 0.54 14.12 -4.51
N ALA A 275 -0.05 13.65 -5.61
CA ALA A 275 -0.35 14.48 -6.77
C ALA A 275 -1.31 15.63 -6.43
N LEU A 276 -2.36 15.34 -5.68
CA LEU A 276 -3.33 16.33 -5.23
C LEU A 276 -2.70 17.36 -4.28
N TYR A 277 -1.84 16.88 -3.38
CA TYR A 277 -1.08 17.74 -2.49
C TYR A 277 -0.19 18.71 -3.25
N PHE A 278 0.61 18.23 -4.20
CA PHE A 278 1.46 19.11 -5.01
C PHE A 278 0.65 20.08 -5.86
N GLN A 279 -0.50 19.65 -6.35
CA GLN A 279 -1.43 20.53 -7.07
C GLN A 279 -1.96 21.64 -6.15
N SER A 280 -2.44 21.33 -4.95
CA SER A 280 -2.92 22.32 -3.97
C SER A 280 -1.83 23.33 -3.58
N VAL A 281 -0.60 22.88 -3.35
CA VAL A 281 0.54 23.76 -3.05
C VAL A 281 0.80 24.71 -4.20
N LYS A 282 0.74 24.21 -5.45
CA LYS A 282 0.98 25.00 -6.65
C LYS A 282 -0.13 26.03 -6.90
N GLU A 283 -1.39 25.63 -6.78
CA GLU A 283 -2.54 26.52 -6.95
C GLU A 283 -2.48 27.68 -5.95
N ARG A 284 -2.23 27.39 -4.67
CA ARG A 284 -2.07 28.45 -3.66
C ARG A 284 -0.87 29.36 -3.91
N ALA A 285 0.24 28.83 -4.39
CA ALA A 285 1.40 29.65 -4.71
C ALA A 285 1.09 30.63 -5.84
N ILE A 286 0.29 30.23 -6.83
CA ILE A 286 -0.16 31.11 -7.92
C ILE A 286 -1.13 32.16 -7.39
N ASP A 287 -2.11 31.78 -6.56
CA ASP A 287 -3.08 32.71 -5.98
C ASP A 287 -2.41 33.77 -5.10
N GLU A 288 -1.43 33.37 -4.24
CA GLU A 288 -0.67 34.29 -3.41
C GLU A 288 0.22 35.23 -4.26
N ALA A 289 0.76 34.77 -5.39
CA ALA A 289 1.55 35.61 -6.29
C ALA A 289 0.67 36.65 -7.00
N GLY A 290 -0.48 36.23 -7.53
CA GLY A 290 -1.45 37.13 -8.15
C GLY A 290 -1.96 38.21 -7.19
N ALA A 291 -2.33 37.82 -5.96
CA ALA A 291 -2.76 38.78 -4.95
C ALA A 291 -1.66 39.80 -4.55
N ARG A 292 -0.39 39.38 -4.59
CA ARG A 292 0.74 40.34 -4.36
C ARG A 292 0.92 41.30 -5.51
N GLU A 293 0.80 40.87 -6.76
CA GLU A 293 0.86 41.70 -7.93
C GLU A 293 -0.26 42.78 -7.89
N GLU A 294 -1.50 42.37 -7.63
CA GLU A 294 -2.64 43.28 -7.49
C GLU A 294 -2.42 44.31 -6.37
N ALA A 295 -1.92 43.89 -5.20
CA ALA A 295 -1.62 44.76 -4.09
C ALA A 295 -0.51 45.76 -4.43
N THR A 296 0.49 45.34 -5.20
CA THR A 296 1.59 46.23 -5.65
C THR A 296 1.07 47.27 -6.64
N PHE A 297 0.25 46.88 -7.62
CA PHE A 297 -0.37 47.83 -8.56
C PHE A 297 -1.30 48.82 -7.87
N ALA A 298 -2.10 48.38 -6.89
CA ALA A 298 -2.95 49.26 -6.09
C ALA A 298 -2.12 50.24 -5.27
N GLY A 299 -1.01 49.82 -4.66
CA GLY A 299 -0.09 50.68 -3.91
C GLY A 299 0.59 51.74 -4.78
N GLU A 300 1.06 51.38 -5.98
CA GLU A 300 1.65 52.35 -6.93
C GLU A 300 0.66 53.37 -7.45
N SER A 301 -0.60 53.01 -7.67
CA SER A 301 -1.65 53.90 -8.13
C SER A 301 -2.00 54.94 -7.07
N VAL A 302 -1.99 54.60 -5.80
CA VAL A 302 -2.20 55.52 -4.68
C VAL A 302 -1.03 56.51 -4.53
N PHE A 303 0.22 56.04 -4.75
CA PHE A 303 1.41 56.91 -4.67
C PHE A 303 1.50 57.93 -5.82
N LYS A 304 1.06 57.57 -7.03
CA LYS A 304 1.02 58.48 -8.19
C LYS A 304 -0.09 59.54 -8.10
N GLY A 305 -1.15 59.27 -7.32
CA GLY A 305 -2.25 60.21 -7.10
C GLY A 305 -1.98 61.30 -6.04
N THR A 306 -0.89 61.21 -5.29
CA THR A 306 -0.56 62.11 -4.18
C THR A 306 0.63 63.05 -4.47
N GLN A 307 1.04 63.23 -5.73
CA GLN A 307 1.99 64.33 -6.05
C GLN A 307 1.22 65.67 -6.15
N PRO A 308 1.49 66.64 -5.26
CA PRO A 308 0.90 67.98 -5.38
C PRO A 308 1.51 68.67 -6.59
N THR A 309 0.63 69.16 -7.43
CA THR A 309 0.93 70.12 -8.55
C THR A 309 1.52 71.40 -8.06
#